data_403964a442272e5f461db6450d26eb0f
#
_entry.id   403964a442272e5f461db6450d26eb0f
#
_cell.length_a   1.000
_cell.length_b   1.000
_cell.length_c   1.000
_cell.angle_alpha   90.00
_cell.angle_beta   90.00
_cell.angle_gamma   90.00
#
_symmetry.space_group_name_H-M   'P 1'
#
loop_
_entity.id
_entity.type
_entity.pdbx_description
1 polymer ?
#
loop_
_entity_poly.entity_id
_entity_poly.type
_entity_poly.pdbx_seq_one_letter_code
_entity_poly.pdbx_strand_id
1 'polypeptide(L)'
;MVGLPGSGKTTVGRQLARRLSIPFVDSDHAIENRLGCSVREYFEREGEDRFRDIESDVLDDLSQNHPGVLSTGGGSVLRPENRQRLRERGRVFYLRSSPEEVFRRLRYDQNRPLLQVSDPMARLRGLFETRDPIYKEAAHYVIETNRPSVSTLVHMIIRQLEHIGELPPAQKTANAQSTIARP
;
A
#
# COMPACT_ATOMS: atom_id res chain seq x y z
N MET A 1 1.04 3.85 1.18
CA MET A 1 1.31 2.44 1.57
C MET A 1 2.24 1.81 0.55
N VAL A 2 3.34 1.23 0.99
CA VAL A 2 4.37 0.59 0.14
C VAL A 2 4.50 -0.90 0.46
N GLY A 3 5.10 -1.69 -0.45
CA GLY A 3 5.33 -3.12 -0.28
C GLY A 3 5.23 -3.91 -1.58
N LEU A 4 5.54 -5.20 -1.52
CA LEU A 4 5.53 -6.09 -2.68
C LEU A 4 4.18 -6.10 -3.41
N PRO A 5 4.15 -6.36 -4.73
CA PRO A 5 2.93 -6.73 -5.42
C PRO A 5 2.24 -7.89 -4.68
N GLY A 6 0.94 -7.79 -4.45
CA GLY A 6 0.19 -8.82 -3.69
C GLY A 6 0.30 -8.74 -2.16
N SER A 7 0.99 -7.76 -1.59
CA SER A 7 1.06 -7.57 -0.12
C SER A 7 -0.25 -7.05 0.51
N GLY A 8 -1.24 -6.67 -0.30
CA GLY A 8 -2.56 -6.23 0.17
C GLY A 8 -2.74 -4.72 0.31
N LYS A 9 -1.82 -3.90 -0.22
CA LYS A 9 -1.85 -2.43 -0.13
C LYS A 9 -3.19 -1.82 -0.52
N THR A 10 -3.69 -2.17 -1.70
CA THR A 10 -4.96 -1.65 -2.23
C THR A 10 -6.15 -2.03 -1.34
N THR A 11 -6.19 -3.27 -0.86
CA THR A 11 -7.28 -3.77 0.00
C THR A 11 -7.26 -3.11 1.37
N VAL A 12 -6.09 -3.10 2.03
CA VAL A 12 -5.91 -2.46 3.34
C VAL A 12 -6.11 -0.95 3.22
N GLY A 13 -5.55 -0.32 2.17
CA GLY A 13 -5.67 1.11 1.92
C GLY A 13 -7.11 1.58 1.72
N ARG A 14 -7.88 0.87 0.91
CA ARG A 14 -9.32 1.17 0.73
C ARG A 14 -10.12 1.04 2.01
N GLN A 15 -9.85 0.00 2.80
CA GLN A 15 -10.55 -0.19 4.08
C GLN A 15 -10.13 0.87 5.11
N LEU A 16 -8.85 1.24 5.16
CA LEU A 16 -8.34 2.32 6.00
C LEU A 16 -9.01 3.65 5.63
N ALA A 17 -8.99 4.02 4.36
CA ALA A 17 -9.61 5.25 3.85
C ALA A 17 -11.09 5.33 4.20
N ARG A 18 -11.83 4.23 4.00
CA ARG A 18 -13.25 4.12 4.37
C ARG A 18 -13.46 4.28 5.87
N ARG A 19 -12.59 3.67 6.68
CA ARG A 19 -12.69 3.75 8.16
C ARG A 19 -12.41 5.15 8.68
N LEU A 20 -11.54 5.89 8.01
CA LEU A 20 -11.18 7.27 8.35
C LEU A 20 -12.05 8.32 7.64
N SER A 21 -12.95 7.91 6.75
CA SER A 21 -13.75 8.80 5.90
C SER A 21 -12.92 9.79 5.08
N ILE A 22 -11.78 9.32 4.54
CA ILE A 22 -10.86 10.10 3.69
C ILE A 22 -10.73 9.45 2.31
N PRO A 23 -10.26 10.20 1.28
CA PRO A 23 -10.04 9.66 -0.06
C PRO A 23 -9.04 8.50 -0.09
N PHE A 24 -9.20 7.63 -1.10
CA PHE A 24 -8.26 6.58 -1.45
C PHE A 24 -7.84 6.74 -2.92
N VAL A 25 -6.55 6.63 -3.17
CA VAL A 25 -6.01 6.59 -4.54
C VAL A 25 -4.99 5.45 -4.66
N ASP A 26 -4.99 4.79 -5.83
CA ASP A 26 -3.99 3.79 -6.21
C ASP A 26 -3.15 4.37 -7.36
N SER A 27 -1.82 4.40 -7.18
CA SER A 27 -0.94 5.02 -8.17
C SER A 27 -0.91 4.27 -9.49
N ASP A 28 -1.01 2.93 -9.48
CA ASP A 28 -1.02 2.16 -10.72
C ASP A 28 -2.27 2.50 -11.55
N HIS A 29 -3.43 2.63 -10.88
CA HIS A 29 -4.66 3.05 -11.55
C HIS A 29 -4.60 4.49 -12.06
N ALA A 30 -3.99 5.41 -11.30
CA ALA A 30 -3.80 6.79 -11.74
C ALA A 30 -2.87 6.88 -12.97
N ILE A 31 -1.82 6.06 -13.01
CA ILE A 31 -0.92 5.92 -14.16
C ILE A 31 -1.69 5.42 -15.38
N GLU A 32 -2.46 4.33 -15.24
CA GLU A 32 -3.25 3.76 -16.33
C GLU A 32 -4.26 4.77 -16.91
N ASN A 33 -4.93 5.52 -16.04
CA ASN A 33 -5.83 6.60 -16.48
C ASN A 33 -5.09 7.70 -17.25
N ARG A 34 -3.88 8.07 -16.83
CA ARG A 34 -3.05 9.08 -17.53
C ARG A 34 -2.54 8.57 -18.87
N LEU A 35 -2.21 7.28 -18.97
CA LEU A 35 -1.64 6.66 -20.16
C LEU A 35 -2.71 6.22 -21.18
N GLY A 36 -3.94 5.99 -20.76
CA GLY A 36 -4.99 5.39 -21.58
C GLY A 36 -4.74 3.91 -21.97
N CYS A 37 -3.78 3.26 -21.32
CA CYS A 37 -3.46 1.85 -21.50
C CYS A 37 -2.99 1.23 -20.18
N SER A 38 -2.89 -0.11 -20.13
CA SER A 38 -2.42 -0.79 -18.93
C SER A 38 -0.93 -0.52 -18.67
N VAL A 39 -0.52 -0.59 -17.38
CA VAL A 39 0.90 -0.51 -17.00
C VAL A 39 1.72 -1.53 -17.78
N ARG A 40 1.19 -2.75 -17.96
CA ARG A 40 1.87 -3.82 -18.68
C ARG A 40 2.13 -3.45 -20.15
N GLU A 41 1.11 -2.99 -20.86
CA GLU A 41 1.23 -2.58 -22.28
C GLU A 41 2.23 -1.44 -22.45
N TYR A 42 2.20 -0.46 -21.54
CA TYR A 42 3.14 0.65 -21.59
C TYR A 42 4.57 0.18 -21.34
N PHE A 43 4.78 -0.68 -20.36
CA PHE A 43 6.08 -1.25 -20.03
C PHE A 43 6.68 -2.08 -21.18
N GLU A 44 5.86 -2.89 -21.86
CA GLU A 44 6.26 -3.67 -23.04
C GLU A 44 6.61 -2.81 -24.24
N ARG A 45 5.93 -1.67 -24.43
CA ARG A 45 6.12 -0.78 -25.55
C ARG A 45 7.26 0.23 -25.36
N GLU A 46 7.35 0.85 -24.21
CA GLU A 46 8.23 1.99 -23.96
C GLU A 46 9.44 1.64 -23.05
N GLY A 47 9.40 0.52 -22.37
CA GLY A 47 10.43 0.05 -21.47
C GLY A 47 10.35 0.60 -20.04
N GLU A 48 11.24 0.08 -19.18
CA GLU A 48 11.20 0.37 -17.75
C GLU A 48 11.52 1.83 -17.43
N ASP A 49 12.53 2.41 -18.01
CA ASP A 49 13.01 3.76 -17.67
C ASP A 49 11.91 4.80 -17.90
N ARG A 50 11.27 4.77 -19.07
CA ARG A 50 10.16 5.68 -19.39
C ARG A 50 8.96 5.47 -18.47
N PHE A 51 8.66 4.22 -18.13
CA PHE A 51 7.62 3.94 -17.15
C PHE A 51 7.94 4.57 -15.78
N ARG A 52 9.21 4.44 -15.32
CA ARG A 52 9.64 5.02 -14.06
C ARG A 52 9.57 6.55 -14.03
N ASP A 53 9.76 7.20 -15.16
CA ASP A 53 9.58 8.66 -15.27
C ASP A 53 8.13 9.05 -15.01
N ILE A 54 7.20 8.39 -15.67
CA ILE A 54 5.76 8.64 -15.49
C ILE A 54 5.31 8.26 -14.07
N GLU A 55 5.78 7.14 -13.54
CA GLU A 55 5.50 6.73 -12.17
C GLU A 55 5.94 7.79 -11.16
N SER A 56 7.13 8.38 -11.35
CA SER A 56 7.64 9.45 -10.49
C SER A 56 6.83 10.72 -10.60
N ASP A 57 6.43 11.13 -11.80
CA ASP A 57 5.58 12.31 -12.02
C ASP A 57 4.20 12.14 -11.38
N VAL A 58 3.58 10.97 -11.54
CA VAL A 58 2.27 10.68 -10.94
C VAL A 58 2.37 10.64 -9.42
N LEU A 59 3.41 10.03 -8.87
CA LEU A 59 3.64 10.02 -7.42
C LEU A 59 3.88 11.41 -6.86
N ASP A 60 4.61 12.26 -7.57
CA ASP A 60 4.84 13.65 -7.18
C ASP A 60 3.52 14.40 -7.07
N ASP A 61 2.66 14.33 -8.10
CA ASP A 61 1.34 14.94 -8.11
C ASP A 61 0.44 14.38 -7.00
N LEU A 62 0.30 13.04 -6.91
CA LEU A 62 -0.57 12.40 -5.94
C LEU A 62 -0.16 12.70 -4.49
N SER A 63 1.15 12.75 -4.20
CA SER A 63 1.63 13.01 -2.84
C SER A 63 1.46 14.46 -2.42
N GLN A 64 1.33 15.40 -3.36
CA GLN A 64 1.08 16.82 -3.09
C GLN A 64 -0.39 17.18 -3.03
N ASN A 65 -1.17 16.67 -3.99
CA ASN A 65 -2.50 17.20 -4.29
C ASN A 65 -3.66 16.30 -3.84
N HIS A 66 -3.38 15.07 -3.39
CA HIS A 66 -4.42 14.13 -2.96
C HIS A 66 -4.28 13.77 -1.47
N PRO A 67 -4.94 14.54 -0.58
CA PRO A 67 -4.99 14.17 0.84
C PRO A 67 -5.77 12.87 1.01
N GLY A 68 -5.21 11.92 1.76
CA GLY A 68 -5.87 10.64 2.00
C GLY A 68 -4.91 9.46 2.03
N VAL A 69 -5.39 8.29 1.64
CA VAL A 69 -4.60 7.07 1.58
C VAL A 69 -4.12 6.82 0.16
N LEU A 70 -2.80 6.84 -0.03
CA LEU A 70 -2.14 6.49 -1.28
C LEU A 70 -1.60 5.04 -1.21
N SER A 71 -2.03 4.18 -2.13
CA SER A 71 -1.45 2.86 -2.40
C SER A 71 -0.51 2.97 -3.59
N THR A 72 0.77 2.60 -3.42
CA THR A 72 1.75 2.71 -4.50
C THR A 72 1.95 1.41 -5.25
N GLY A 73 2.42 1.49 -6.48
CA GLY A 73 2.97 0.35 -7.20
C GLY A 73 4.15 -0.29 -6.45
N GLY A 74 4.39 -1.58 -6.69
CA GLY A 74 5.46 -2.31 -5.99
C GLY A 74 6.88 -1.84 -6.36
N GLY A 75 7.05 -1.15 -7.47
CA GLY A 75 8.32 -0.58 -7.92
C GLY A 75 8.53 0.89 -7.59
N SER A 76 7.49 1.56 -7.10
CA SER A 76 7.48 3.02 -6.92
C SER A 76 8.58 3.56 -6.00
N VAL A 77 9.07 2.74 -5.05
CA VAL A 77 10.16 3.11 -4.12
C VAL A 77 11.55 2.86 -4.67
N LEU A 78 11.69 2.33 -5.89
CA LEU A 78 13.02 2.02 -6.46
C LEU A 78 13.84 3.29 -6.69
N ARG A 79 13.22 4.37 -7.10
CA ARG A 79 13.87 5.67 -7.24
C ARG A 79 14.01 6.38 -5.90
N PRO A 80 15.21 6.87 -5.53
CA PRO A 80 15.45 7.58 -4.28
C PRO A 80 14.56 8.81 -4.07
N GLU A 81 14.34 9.58 -5.14
CA GLU A 81 13.48 10.77 -5.10
C GLU A 81 12.03 10.44 -4.72
N ASN A 82 11.49 9.31 -5.15
CA ASN A 82 10.15 8.88 -4.77
C ASN A 82 10.09 8.51 -3.27
N ARG A 83 11.13 7.85 -2.75
CA ARG A 83 11.22 7.55 -1.31
C ARG A 83 11.24 8.82 -0.48
N GLN A 84 12.05 9.79 -0.89
CA GLN A 84 12.14 11.08 -0.21
C GLN A 84 10.80 11.81 -0.21
N ARG A 85 10.14 11.98 -1.38
CA ARG A 85 8.84 12.64 -1.50
C ARG A 85 7.78 11.99 -0.62
N LEU A 86 7.67 10.66 -0.66
CA LEU A 86 6.71 9.92 0.15
C LEU A 86 6.96 10.12 1.66
N ARG A 87 8.22 10.13 2.10
CA ARG A 87 8.56 10.35 3.52
C ARG A 87 8.28 11.76 4.00
N GLU A 88 8.60 12.76 3.18
CA GLU A 88 8.42 14.17 3.54
C GLU A 88 6.95 14.58 3.57
N ARG A 89 6.12 13.99 2.70
CA ARG A 89 4.74 14.44 2.47
C ARG A 89 3.68 13.57 3.15
N GLY A 90 4.06 12.46 3.77
CA GLY A 90 3.10 11.57 4.40
C GLY A 90 3.69 10.59 5.40
N ARG A 91 2.83 9.80 6.01
CA ARG A 91 3.20 8.69 6.89
C ARG A 91 3.24 7.40 6.09
N VAL A 92 4.44 6.91 5.83
CA VAL A 92 4.66 5.72 4.97
C VAL A 92 4.57 4.45 5.80
N PHE A 93 3.60 3.62 5.47
CA PHE A 93 3.43 2.28 6.04
C PHE A 93 3.89 1.22 5.04
N TYR A 94 4.86 0.42 5.42
CA TYR A 94 5.30 -0.73 4.68
C TYR A 94 4.50 -1.97 5.09
N LEU A 95 3.67 -2.49 4.20
CA LEU A 95 2.99 -3.77 4.39
C LEU A 95 3.94 -4.91 4.01
N ARG A 96 4.66 -5.42 5.02
CA ARG A 96 5.66 -6.45 4.86
C ARG A 96 5.00 -7.82 4.84
N SER A 97 5.08 -8.49 3.68
CA SER A 97 4.58 -9.86 3.47
C SER A 97 5.75 -10.76 3.09
N SER A 98 5.81 -11.98 3.63
CA SER A 98 6.79 -12.96 3.17
C SER A 98 6.49 -13.40 1.72
N PRO A 99 7.50 -13.89 0.98
CA PRO A 99 7.30 -14.46 -0.36
C PRO A 99 6.24 -15.56 -0.39
N GLU A 100 6.23 -16.42 0.62
CA GLU A 100 5.28 -17.53 0.77
C GLU A 100 3.85 -17.03 0.93
N GLU A 101 3.65 -15.95 1.69
CA GLU A 101 2.35 -15.34 1.90
C GLU A 101 1.84 -14.67 0.63
N VAL A 102 2.70 -13.94 -0.08
CA VAL A 102 2.36 -13.33 -1.38
C VAL A 102 2.00 -14.41 -2.38
N PHE A 103 2.80 -15.48 -2.48
CA PHE A 103 2.51 -16.61 -3.36
C PHE A 103 1.15 -17.25 -3.05
N ARG A 104 0.87 -17.52 -1.78
CA ARG A 104 -0.40 -18.09 -1.35
C ARG A 104 -1.60 -17.24 -1.76
N ARG A 105 -1.50 -15.92 -1.68
CA ARG A 105 -2.56 -14.98 -2.06
C ARG A 105 -2.76 -14.89 -3.56
N LEU A 106 -1.68 -14.96 -4.32
CA LEU A 106 -1.69 -14.71 -5.76
C LEU A 106 -1.75 -15.97 -6.62
N ARG A 107 -1.54 -17.18 -6.08
CA ARG A 107 -1.38 -18.43 -6.85
C ARG A 107 -2.53 -18.76 -7.79
N TYR A 108 -3.71 -18.21 -7.55
CA TYR A 108 -4.88 -18.41 -8.41
C TYR A 108 -5.18 -17.22 -9.33
N ASP A 109 -4.39 -16.15 -9.24
CA ASP A 109 -4.55 -14.96 -10.08
C ASP A 109 -3.79 -15.13 -11.40
N GLN A 110 -4.51 -15.55 -12.45
CA GLN A 110 -3.95 -15.79 -13.78
C GLN A 110 -3.50 -14.51 -14.50
N ASN A 111 -3.88 -13.33 -14.03
CA ASN A 111 -3.57 -12.04 -14.66
C ASN A 111 -2.27 -11.41 -14.14
N ARG A 112 -1.47 -12.13 -13.36
CA ARG A 112 -0.25 -11.60 -12.75
C ARG A 112 1.01 -12.06 -13.49
N PRO A 113 1.67 -11.19 -14.28
CA PRO A 113 2.92 -11.53 -14.96
C PRO A 113 4.02 -12.03 -14.02
N LEU A 114 4.01 -11.57 -12.77
CA LEU A 114 4.94 -11.98 -11.72
C LEU A 114 4.94 -13.50 -11.46
N LEU A 115 3.81 -14.17 -11.67
CA LEU A 115 3.66 -15.61 -11.46
C LEU A 115 3.73 -16.43 -12.77
N GLN A 116 3.79 -15.76 -13.93
CA GLN A 116 3.89 -16.40 -15.25
C GLN A 116 5.34 -16.70 -15.61
N VAL A 117 6.06 -17.33 -14.70
CA VAL A 117 7.47 -17.72 -14.85
C VAL A 117 7.65 -19.17 -14.40
N SER A 118 8.75 -19.81 -14.79
CA SER A 118 9.03 -21.22 -14.46
C SER A 118 9.09 -21.50 -12.95
N ASP A 119 9.64 -20.56 -12.16
CA ASP A 119 9.70 -20.64 -10.70
C ASP A 119 9.22 -19.32 -10.07
N PRO A 120 7.89 -19.20 -9.84
CA PRO A 120 7.32 -18.01 -9.22
C PRO A 120 7.81 -17.76 -7.79
N MET A 121 8.15 -18.82 -7.05
CA MET A 121 8.63 -18.68 -5.68
C MET A 121 10.04 -18.10 -5.63
N ALA A 122 10.95 -18.60 -6.46
CA ALA A 122 12.29 -18.03 -6.58
C ALA A 122 12.22 -16.54 -7.01
N ARG A 123 11.32 -16.22 -7.96
CA ARG A 123 11.09 -14.83 -8.38
C ARG A 123 10.64 -13.94 -7.24
N LEU A 124 9.69 -14.40 -6.42
CA LEU A 124 9.18 -13.65 -5.25
C LEU A 124 10.26 -13.48 -4.18
N ARG A 125 11.07 -14.51 -3.92
CA ARG A 125 12.18 -14.41 -2.96
C ARG A 125 13.23 -13.39 -3.43
N GLY A 126 13.63 -13.43 -4.68
CA GLY A 126 14.58 -12.46 -5.23
C GLY A 126 14.04 -11.02 -5.17
N LEU A 127 12.75 -10.80 -5.45
CA LEU A 127 12.11 -9.50 -5.28
C LEU A 127 12.05 -9.05 -3.82
N PHE A 128 11.80 -9.97 -2.90
CA PHE A 128 11.79 -9.66 -1.48
C PHE A 128 13.19 -9.27 -0.99
N GLU A 129 14.21 -10.07 -1.31
CA GLU A 129 15.60 -9.82 -0.91
C GLU A 129 16.10 -8.46 -1.40
N THR A 130 15.79 -8.11 -2.64
CA THR A 130 16.23 -6.84 -3.24
C THR A 130 15.43 -5.64 -2.76
N ARG A 131 14.12 -5.79 -2.48
CA ARG A 131 13.21 -4.66 -2.21
C ARG A 131 12.88 -4.46 -0.73
N ASP A 132 13.00 -5.48 0.13
CA ASP A 132 12.71 -5.34 1.57
C ASP A 132 13.54 -4.24 2.24
N PRO A 133 14.86 -4.13 1.98
CA PRO A 133 15.66 -3.00 2.49
C PRO A 133 15.17 -1.65 1.98
N ILE A 134 14.78 -1.54 0.71
CA ILE A 134 14.32 -0.31 0.08
C ILE A 134 12.96 0.12 0.67
N TYR A 135 12.04 -0.83 0.85
CA TYR A 135 10.75 -0.54 1.51
C TYR A 135 10.95 -0.08 2.96
N LYS A 136 11.89 -0.70 3.70
CA LYS A 136 12.22 -0.30 5.07
C LYS A 136 12.80 1.12 5.11
N GLU A 137 13.67 1.47 4.18
CA GLU A 137 14.22 2.83 4.04
C GLU A 137 13.10 3.85 3.78
N ALA A 138 12.16 3.52 2.88
CA ALA A 138 11.03 4.38 2.55
C ALA A 138 10.02 4.52 3.69
N ALA A 139 9.91 3.54 4.58
CA ALA A 139 8.86 3.45 5.58
C ALA A 139 9.14 4.28 6.83
N HIS A 140 8.07 4.81 7.44
CA HIS A 140 8.06 5.23 8.84
C HIS A 140 7.67 4.07 9.75
N TYR A 141 6.79 3.19 9.28
CA TYR A 141 6.26 2.06 10.04
C TYR A 141 6.22 0.81 9.20
N VAL A 142 6.63 -0.32 9.78
CA VAL A 142 6.56 -1.64 9.17
C VAL A 142 5.43 -2.42 9.82
N ILE A 143 4.52 -2.93 9.00
CA ILE A 143 3.37 -3.74 9.45
C ILE A 143 3.50 -5.14 8.84
N GLU A 144 3.71 -6.14 9.69
CA GLU A 144 3.76 -7.55 9.27
C GLU A 144 2.36 -8.06 8.89
N THR A 145 2.23 -8.63 7.70
CA THR A 145 0.92 -9.02 7.15
C THR A 145 0.67 -10.53 7.10
N ASN A 146 1.56 -11.34 7.70
CA ASN A 146 1.55 -12.79 7.51
C ASN A 146 0.36 -13.50 8.17
N ARG A 147 -0.23 -12.96 9.23
CA ARG A 147 -1.33 -13.59 9.98
C ARG A 147 -2.57 -12.70 10.19
N PRO A 148 -2.44 -11.38 10.39
CA PRO A 148 -3.58 -10.56 10.72
C PRO A 148 -4.59 -10.47 9.57
N SER A 149 -5.88 -10.36 9.91
CA SER A 149 -6.93 -10.01 8.95
C SER A 149 -6.76 -8.58 8.44
N VAL A 150 -7.38 -8.24 7.31
CA VAL A 150 -7.37 -6.85 6.79
C VAL A 150 -7.90 -5.87 7.84
N SER A 151 -8.94 -6.22 8.57
CA SER A 151 -9.50 -5.39 9.65
C SER A 151 -8.49 -5.17 10.78
N THR A 152 -7.75 -6.20 11.17
CA THR A 152 -6.70 -6.10 12.18
C THR A 152 -5.56 -5.19 11.73
N LEU A 153 -5.11 -5.33 10.46
CA LEU A 153 -4.07 -4.46 9.88
C LEU A 153 -4.51 -2.99 9.87
N VAL A 154 -5.75 -2.72 9.47
CA VAL A 154 -6.32 -1.36 9.51
C VAL A 154 -6.34 -0.82 10.93
N HIS A 155 -6.73 -1.63 11.90
CA HIS A 155 -6.74 -1.22 13.31
C HIS A 155 -5.33 -0.90 13.83
N MET A 156 -4.33 -1.72 13.49
CA MET A 156 -2.93 -1.46 13.85
C MET A 156 -2.43 -0.12 13.28
N ILE A 157 -2.77 0.18 12.01
CA ILE A 157 -2.40 1.45 11.37
C ILE A 157 -3.08 2.63 12.06
N ILE A 158 -4.37 2.54 12.35
CA ILE A 158 -5.11 3.59 13.06
C ILE A 158 -4.50 3.85 14.43
N ARG A 159 -4.21 2.80 15.20
CA ARG A 159 -3.56 2.92 16.51
C ARG A 159 -2.21 3.62 16.43
N GLN A 160 -1.43 3.31 15.38
CA GLN A 160 -0.15 3.97 15.16
C GLN A 160 -0.33 5.46 14.85
N LEU A 161 -1.32 5.83 14.03
CA LEU A 161 -1.65 7.23 13.71
C LEU A 161 -2.17 7.99 14.92
N GLU A 162 -2.99 7.38 15.77
CA GLU A 162 -3.43 7.94 17.04
C GLU A 162 -2.25 8.19 18.00
N HIS A 163 -1.32 7.22 18.08
CA HIS A 163 -0.16 7.31 18.97
C HIS A 163 0.77 8.47 18.61
N ILE A 164 0.91 8.78 17.32
CA ILE A 164 1.75 9.90 16.85
C ILE A 164 0.98 11.23 16.75
N GLY A 165 -0.29 11.26 17.17
CA GLY A 165 -1.12 12.48 17.17
C GLY A 165 -1.64 12.91 15.80
N GLU A 166 -1.55 12.07 14.77
CA GLU A 166 -2.13 12.34 13.43
C GLU A 166 -3.65 12.10 13.38
N LEU A 167 -4.17 11.37 14.35
CA LEU A 167 -5.60 11.15 14.54
C LEU A 167 -5.97 11.40 16.01
N PRO A 168 -7.19 11.93 16.29
CA PRO A 168 -7.68 11.98 17.65
C PRO A 168 -7.83 10.56 18.22
N PRO A 169 -7.59 10.33 19.52
CA PRO A 169 -7.79 9.03 20.13
C PRO A 169 -9.24 8.58 19.98
N ALA A 170 -9.44 7.29 19.70
CA ALA A 170 -10.78 6.73 19.58
C ALA A 170 -11.60 7.05 20.85
N GLN A 171 -12.68 7.79 20.71
CA GLN A 171 -13.62 7.99 21.81
C GLN A 171 -14.14 6.61 22.21
N LYS A 172 -13.87 6.22 23.47
CA LYS A 172 -14.56 5.08 24.08
C LYS A 172 -16.05 5.43 24.04
N THR A 173 -16.82 4.75 23.19
CA THR A 173 -18.29 4.81 23.28
C THR A 173 -18.66 4.43 24.69
N ALA A 174 -19.02 5.43 25.48
CA ALA A 174 -19.63 5.22 26.78
C ALA A 174 -20.95 4.48 26.50
N ASN A 175 -20.98 3.20 26.85
CA ASN A 175 -22.24 2.47 26.96
C ASN A 175 -23.10 3.24 27.98
N ALA A 176 -24.01 4.03 27.45
CA ALA A 176 -25.12 4.57 28.26
C ALA A 176 -25.94 3.36 28.69
N GLN A 177 -25.70 2.88 29.88
CA GLN A 177 -26.64 2.07 30.61
C GLN A 177 -27.86 2.94 30.85
N SER A 178 -28.88 2.79 29.99
CA SER A 178 -30.22 3.27 30.27
C SER A 178 -30.79 2.41 31.40
N THR A 179 -30.66 2.91 32.61
CA THR A 179 -31.42 2.42 33.73
C THR A 179 -32.89 2.74 33.45
N ILE A 180 -33.63 1.74 33.01
CA ILE A 180 -35.09 1.82 32.94
C ILE A 180 -35.57 1.70 34.38
N ALA A 181 -35.89 2.84 34.98
CA ALA A 181 -36.75 2.87 36.16
C ALA A 181 -38.19 2.52 35.69
N ARG A 182 -38.70 1.43 36.18
CA ARG A 182 -40.17 1.13 36.10
C ARG A 182 -40.86 1.76 37.28
N PRO A 183 -42.07 2.28 37.06
CA PRO A 183 -42.92 2.84 38.10
C PRO A 183 -43.50 1.75 39.01
#